data_ea27fa28742672fe1d05a9bce9151d93
#
_entry.id   ea27fa28742672fe1d05a9bce9151d93
#
_cell.length_a   1.000
_cell.length_b   1.000
_cell.length_c   1.000
_cell.angle_alpha   90.00
_cell.angle_beta   90.00
_cell.angle_gamma   90.00
#
_symmetry.space_group_name_H-M   'P 1'
#
loop_
_entity.id
_entity.type
_entity.pdbx_description
1 polymer ?
#
loop_
_entity_poly.entity_id
_entity_poly.type
_entity_poly.pdbx_seq_one_letter_code
_entity_poly.pdbx_strand_id
1 'polypeptide(L)'
;MRTAVHRQSPDRQVPRAVHGLLSMTHPSKELFYRQHALLRSAVPAGFPSPADDYVEQHLSLDEHLIRHRESTFFMRVAGDSMRGRGIFDGDLLVVDRALPVTHGCVVIAVLDGEFTVKQLLQTPDGQVLRAAHPAYPDLHIKPEQDLSIWGVVSWNVHKL
;
A
#
# COMPACT_ATOMS: atom_id res chain seq x y z
N MET A 1 7.29 53.63 25.39
CA MET A 1 8.17 52.54 24.95
C MET A 1 7.49 51.21 25.31
N ARG A 2 6.91 50.52 24.33
CA ARG A 2 6.30 49.19 24.49
C ARG A 2 7.07 48.24 23.60
N THR A 3 7.81 47.33 24.24
CA THR A 3 8.64 46.32 23.59
C THR A 3 7.74 45.15 23.17
N ALA A 4 7.63 44.90 21.88
CA ALA A 4 6.91 43.75 21.32
C ALA A 4 7.75 42.51 21.49
N VAL A 5 7.22 41.51 22.21
CA VAL A 5 7.78 40.17 22.35
C VAL A 5 7.33 39.35 21.15
N HIS A 6 8.28 39.04 20.27
CA HIS A 6 8.08 38.13 19.13
C HIS A 6 8.04 36.69 19.64
N ARG A 7 6.85 36.06 19.65
CA ARG A 7 6.71 34.63 19.90
C ARG A 7 7.07 33.88 18.63
N GLN A 8 8.23 33.26 18.61
CA GLN A 8 8.58 32.25 17.64
C GLN A 8 7.78 30.99 17.93
N SER A 9 7.04 30.52 16.94
CA SER A 9 6.41 29.21 16.92
C SER A 9 7.48 28.11 16.87
N PRO A 10 7.33 27.01 17.64
CA PRO A 10 8.29 25.91 17.54
C PRO A 10 8.14 25.22 16.19
N ASP A 11 9.23 25.26 15.43
CA ASP A 11 9.46 24.44 14.22
C ASP A 11 9.21 22.97 14.57
N ARG A 12 8.17 22.38 14.02
CA ARG A 12 7.95 20.95 14.07
C ARG A 12 9.01 20.28 13.19
N GLN A 13 10.09 19.88 13.81
CA GLN A 13 11.12 19.06 13.21
C GLN A 13 10.48 17.76 12.68
N VAL A 14 10.44 17.65 11.35
CA VAL A 14 10.11 16.40 10.66
C VAL A 14 11.15 15.37 11.08
N PRO A 15 10.78 14.17 11.56
CA PRO A 15 11.75 13.16 11.96
C PRO A 15 12.66 12.83 10.79
N ARG A 16 13.97 12.83 11.03
CA ARG A 16 14.98 12.38 10.07
C ARG A 16 14.65 10.96 9.62
N ALA A 17 14.50 10.79 8.31
CA ALA A 17 14.26 9.52 7.66
C ALA A 17 15.22 8.44 8.17
N VAL A 18 14.62 7.35 8.65
CA VAL A 18 15.32 6.11 8.97
C VAL A 18 15.91 5.58 7.66
N HIS A 19 17.22 5.44 7.58
CA HIS A 19 17.92 4.85 6.44
C HIS A 19 17.44 3.41 6.26
N GLY A 20 16.75 3.16 5.15
CA GLY A 20 16.28 1.83 4.77
C GLY A 20 14.86 1.78 4.24
N LEU A 21 14.12 2.87 4.21
CA LEU A 21 12.72 2.89 3.77
C LEU A 21 12.53 3.53 2.39
N LEU A 22 12.06 2.70 1.48
CA LEU A 22 11.01 2.95 0.50
C LEU A 22 11.19 4.20 -0.38
N SER A 23 11.65 3.97 -1.60
CA SER A 23 11.43 4.92 -2.68
C SER A 23 9.92 5.06 -2.91
N MET A 24 9.31 6.15 -2.42
CA MET A 24 7.95 6.54 -2.76
C MET A 24 8.00 7.31 -4.07
N THR A 25 7.37 6.77 -5.09
CA THR A 25 7.24 7.45 -6.39
C THR A 25 5.77 7.73 -6.68
N HIS A 26 5.46 8.99 -6.94
CA HIS A 26 4.16 9.38 -7.47
C HIS A 26 4.15 9.14 -8.99
N PRO A 27 3.10 8.56 -9.59
CA PRO A 27 3.02 8.41 -11.03
C PRO A 27 3.03 9.77 -11.71
N SER A 28 4.07 10.07 -12.49
CA SER A 28 4.21 11.33 -13.22
C SER A 28 3.19 11.43 -14.36
N LYS A 29 2.77 12.67 -14.70
CA LYS A 29 1.75 12.95 -15.72
C LYS A 29 2.18 12.63 -17.17
N GLU A 30 3.43 12.25 -17.40
CA GLU A 30 4.01 12.05 -18.75
C GLU A 30 4.29 10.58 -19.11
N LEU A 31 3.68 9.62 -18.43
CA LEU A 31 3.81 8.23 -18.81
C LEU A 31 3.02 7.96 -20.10
N PHE A 32 3.73 7.64 -21.17
CA PHE A 32 3.14 7.10 -22.38
C PHE A 32 2.40 5.81 -22.04
N TYR A 33 1.06 5.84 -22.14
CA TYR A 33 0.22 4.68 -21.95
C TYR A 33 0.52 3.64 -23.01
N ARG A 34 1.31 2.63 -22.68
CA ARG A 34 1.45 1.45 -23.51
C ARG A 34 0.35 0.47 -23.16
N GLN A 35 -0.50 0.24 -24.15
CA GLN A 35 -1.49 -0.83 -24.07
C GLN A 35 -0.87 -2.12 -24.59
N HIS A 36 -1.16 -3.21 -23.91
CA HIS A 36 -0.75 -4.55 -24.29
C HIS A 36 -1.97 -5.41 -24.58
N ALA A 37 -1.85 -6.37 -25.50
CA ALA A 37 -2.94 -7.28 -25.80
C ALA A 37 -3.28 -8.15 -24.58
N LEU A 38 -4.56 -8.15 -24.21
CA LEU A 38 -5.12 -9.08 -23.23
C LEU A 38 -5.84 -10.18 -24.01
N LEU A 39 -5.40 -11.42 -23.85
CA LEU A 39 -6.02 -12.55 -24.50
C LEU A 39 -7.30 -12.95 -23.75
N ARG A 40 -8.31 -13.37 -24.50
CA ARG A 40 -9.62 -13.78 -23.99
C ARG A 40 -9.54 -15.06 -23.16
N SER A 41 -8.68 -15.99 -23.59
CA SER A 41 -8.52 -17.28 -22.91
C SER A 41 -7.84 -17.11 -21.57
N ALA A 42 -8.51 -17.55 -20.50
CA ALA A 42 -7.87 -17.75 -19.22
C ALA A 42 -6.91 -18.94 -19.30
N VAL A 43 -5.70 -18.78 -18.76
CA VAL A 43 -4.74 -19.88 -18.63
C VAL A 43 -5.11 -20.72 -17.42
N PRO A 44 -5.51 -22.02 -17.60
CA PRO A 44 -5.83 -22.87 -16.47
C PRO A 44 -4.56 -23.17 -15.65
N ALA A 45 -4.63 -22.98 -14.34
CA ALA A 45 -3.56 -23.36 -13.43
C ALA A 45 -3.62 -24.83 -12.98
N GLY A 46 -4.51 -25.62 -13.57
CA GLY A 46 -4.68 -27.05 -13.32
C GLY A 46 -4.46 -27.85 -14.60
N PHE A 47 -5.53 -28.49 -15.09
CA PHE A 47 -5.45 -29.28 -16.32
C PHE A 47 -5.40 -28.37 -17.56
N PRO A 48 -4.66 -28.79 -18.62
CA PRO A 48 -4.63 -28.05 -19.89
C PRO A 48 -6.03 -27.91 -20.51
N SER A 49 -6.28 -26.78 -21.14
CA SER A 49 -7.46 -26.57 -21.99
C SER A 49 -7.01 -26.08 -23.37
N PRO A 50 -7.87 -26.21 -24.43
CA PRO A 50 -7.53 -25.70 -25.75
C PRO A 50 -7.12 -24.23 -25.69
N ALA A 51 -6.03 -23.90 -26.41
CA ALA A 51 -5.57 -22.52 -26.52
C ALA A 51 -6.49 -21.74 -27.47
N ASP A 52 -6.85 -20.55 -27.07
CA ASP A 52 -7.56 -19.57 -27.88
C ASP A 52 -6.78 -18.25 -27.79
N ASP A 53 -6.24 -17.80 -28.92
CA ASP A 53 -5.37 -16.63 -29.03
C ASP A 53 -6.12 -15.34 -29.45
N TYR A 54 -7.45 -15.36 -29.41
CA TYR A 54 -8.24 -14.17 -29.68
C TYR A 54 -7.97 -13.07 -28.64
N VAL A 55 -7.62 -11.90 -29.14
CA VAL A 55 -7.43 -10.71 -28.31
C VAL A 55 -8.80 -10.21 -27.84
N GLU A 56 -9.00 -10.14 -26.53
CA GLU A 56 -10.21 -9.58 -25.93
C GLU A 56 -10.21 -8.05 -25.99
N GLN A 57 -9.09 -7.46 -25.57
CA GLN A 57 -8.91 -6.00 -25.54
C GLN A 57 -7.43 -5.63 -25.41
N HIS A 58 -7.15 -4.35 -25.55
CA HIS A 58 -5.86 -3.80 -25.19
C HIS A 58 -5.90 -3.26 -23.75
N LEU A 59 -4.96 -3.69 -22.93
CA LEU A 59 -4.88 -3.34 -21.50
C LEU A 59 -3.75 -2.34 -21.28
N SER A 60 -4.07 -1.23 -20.64
CA SER A 60 -3.09 -0.34 -20.01
C SER A 60 -3.00 -0.70 -18.52
N LEU A 61 -1.83 -1.12 -18.05
CA LEU A 61 -1.65 -1.42 -16.63
C LEU A 61 -1.89 -0.21 -15.74
N ASP A 62 -1.51 0.98 -16.19
CA ASP A 62 -1.75 2.21 -15.44
C ASP A 62 -3.25 2.44 -15.23
N GLU A 63 -4.05 2.31 -16.29
CA GLU A 63 -5.51 2.47 -16.21
C GLU A 63 -6.17 1.37 -15.38
N HIS A 64 -5.62 0.15 -15.44
CA HIS A 64 -6.14 -0.99 -14.71
C HIS A 64 -5.84 -0.93 -13.20
N LEU A 65 -4.62 -0.53 -12.83
CA LEU A 65 -4.15 -0.56 -11.45
C LEU A 65 -4.41 0.75 -10.69
N ILE A 66 -4.47 1.89 -11.40
CA ILE A 66 -4.51 3.23 -10.79
C ILE A 66 -5.89 3.86 -11.00
N ARG A 67 -6.72 3.87 -9.94
CA ARG A 67 -8.04 4.51 -9.96
C ARG A 67 -7.96 6.02 -9.74
N HIS A 68 -7.18 6.44 -8.76
CA HIS A 68 -7.06 7.82 -8.31
C HIS A 68 -5.61 8.27 -8.44
N ARG A 69 -5.24 8.82 -9.58
CA ARG A 69 -3.84 9.15 -9.94
C ARG A 69 -3.15 10.06 -8.92
N GLU A 70 -3.85 11.09 -8.44
CA GLU A 70 -3.28 12.08 -7.53
C GLU A 70 -3.08 11.53 -6.10
N SER A 71 -3.72 10.41 -5.76
CA SER A 71 -3.65 9.79 -4.43
C SER A 71 -3.03 8.39 -4.44
N THR A 72 -2.57 7.90 -5.59
CA THR A 72 -1.92 6.59 -5.72
C THR A 72 -0.41 6.72 -5.65
N PHE A 73 0.21 5.86 -4.85
CA PHE A 73 1.64 5.77 -4.63
C PHE A 73 2.13 4.35 -4.77
N PHE A 74 3.40 4.19 -5.10
CA PHE A 74 4.06 2.89 -5.15
C PHE A 74 4.99 2.76 -3.96
N MET A 75 4.91 1.62 -3.24
CA MET A 75 5.75 1.34 -2.08
C MET A 75 6.34 -0.06 -2.18
N ARG A 76 7.63 -0.20 -1.84
CA ARG A 76 8.29 -1.50 -1.84
C ARG A 76 8.17 -2.16 -0.47
N VAL A 77 7.86 -3.44 -0.47
CA VAL A 77 7.77 -4.24 0.76
C VAL A 77 9.16 -4.57 1.29
N ALA A 78 9.34 -4.47 2.60
CA ALA A 78 10.48 -5.01 3.32
C ALA A 78 9.97 -5.97 4.40
N GLY A 79 10.44 -7.22 4.35
CA GLY A 79 10.07 -8.28 5.28
C GLY A 79 8.93 -9.17 4.78
N ASP A 80 8.53 -10.12 5.62
CA ASP A 80 7.70 -11.26 5.25
C ASP A 80 6.39 -11.39 6.05
N SER A 81 6.07 -10.40 6.88
CA SER A 81 4.92 -10.44 7.78
C SER A 81 3.56 -10.61 7.09
N MET A 82 3.50 -10.43 5.76
CA MET A 82 2.27 -10.52 4.97
C MET A 82 2.28 -11.65 3.93
N ARG A 83 3.21 -12.62 4.04
CA ARG A 83 3.35 -13.75 3.10
C ARG A 83 2.06 -14.57 2.94
N GLY A 84 1.29 -14.76 3.99
CA GLY A 84 0.00 -15.44 3.93
C GLY A 84 -1.08 -14.72 3.14
N ARG A 85 -0.83 -13.47 2.75
CA ARG A 85 -1.67 -12.68 1.82
C ARG A 85 -1.03 -12.53 0.44
N GLY A 86 0.03 -13.29 0.16
CA GLY A 86 0.74 -13.24 -1.12
C GLY A 86 1.58 -11.98 -1.31
N ILE A 87 1.96 -11.31 -0.21
CA ILE A 87 2.83 -10.14 -0.25
C ILE A 87 4.19 -10.55 0.32
N PHE A 88 5.24 -10.44 -0.49
CA PHE A 88 6.58 -10.91 -0.19
C PHE A 88 7.58 -9.74 -0.11
N ASP A 89 8.74 -10.03 0.48
CA ASP A 89 9.85 -9.09 0.50
C ASP A 89 10.25 -8.66 -0.93
N GLY A 90 10.46 -7.37 -1.14
CA GLY A 90 10.78 -6.80 -2.44
C GLY A 90 9.59 -6.51 -3.36
N ASP A 91 8.38 -6.96 -3.04
CA ASP A 91 7.18 -6.67 -3.82
C ASP A 91 6.89 -5.18 -3.93
N LEU A 92 6.18 -4.81 -5.00
CA LEU A 92 5.73 -3.45 -5.21
C LEU A 92 4.23 -3.34 -4.93
N LEU A 93 3.88 -2.55 -3.92
CA LEU A 93 2.48 -2.26 -3.59
C LEU A 93 1.99 -1.03 -4.33
N VAL A 94 0.77 -1.10 -4.84
CA VAL A 94 0.00 0.05 -5.30
C VAL A 94 -0.88 0.48 -4.13
N VAL A 95 -0.66 1.69 -3.63
CA VAL A 95 -1.31 2.21 -2.42
C VAL A 95 -2.14 3.43 -2.79
N ASP A 96 -3.42 3.38 -2.52
CA ASP A 96 -4.34 4.48 -2.82
C ASP A 96 -4.86 5.10 -1.53
N ARG A 97 -4.63 6.41 -1.38
CA ARG A 97 -5.04 7.18 -0.20
C ARG A 97 -6.48 7.68 -0.25
N ALA A 98 -7.12 7.59 -1.41
CA ALA A 98 -8.53 7.97 -1.58
C ALA A 98 -9.50 6.81 -1.33
N LEU A 99 -9.00 5.57 -1.26
CA LEU A 99 -9.85 4.42 -0.97
C LEU A 99 -10.37 4.45 0.48
N PRO A 100 -11.63 4.05 0.70
CA PRO A 100 -12.18 3.96 2.04
C PRO A 100 -11.46 2.86 2.85
N VAL A 101 -11.14 3.19 4.08
CA VAL A 101 -10.55 2.26 5.03
C VAL A 101 -11.65 1.41 5.63
N THR A 102 -11.65 0.10 5.35
CA THR A 102 -12.67 -0.84 5.82
C THR A 102 -12.04 -2.01 6.59
N HIS A 103 -12.88 -2.71 7.35
CA HIS A 103 -12.46 -3.95 8.04
C HIS A 103 -11.91 -4.97 7.03
N GLY A 104 -10.76 -5.52 7.32
CA GLY A 104 -10.13 -6.58 6.54
C GLY A 104 -9.27 -6.10 5.36
N CYS A 105 -9.25 -4.81 5.02
CA CYS A 105 -8.36 -4.31 3.98
C CYS A 105 -6.88 -4.37 4.42
N VAL A 106 -5.99 -4.52 3.44
CA VAL A 106 -4.56 -4.35 3.66
C VAL A 106 -4.23 -2.87 3.59
N VAL A 107 -3.54 -2.37 4.60
CA VAL A 107 -3.24 -0.95 4.74
C VAL A 107 -1.74 -0.72 4.93
N ILE A 108 -1.30 0.45 4.51
CA ILE A 108 -0.09 1.06 5.04
C ILE A 108 -0.49 1.87 6.26
N ALA A 109 -0.03 1.46 7.40
CA ALA A 109 -0.26 2.14 8.68
C ALA A 109 1.01 2.86 9.13
N VAL A 110 0.83 3.97 9.83
CA VAL A 110 1.87 4.63 10.62
C VAL A 110 1.50 4.40 12.08
N LEU A 111 2.33 3.65 12.79
CA LEU A 111 2.17 3.36 14.19
C LEU A 111 3.37 3.94 14.94
N ASP A 112 3.12 4.87 15.85
CA ASP A 112 4.15 5.56 16.63
C ASP A 112 5.26 6.17 15.75
N GLY A 113 4.88 6.65 14.54
CA GLY A 113 5.78 7.26 13.57
C GLY A 113 6.44 6.28 12.59
N GLU A 114 6.21 4.97 12.68
CA GLU A 114 6.81 3.97 11.82
C GLU A 114 5.81 3.38 10.83
N PHE A 115 6.23 3.23 9.56
CA PHE A 115 5.43 2.58 8.52
C PHE A 115 5.39 1.07 8.69
N THR A 116 4.21 0.50 8.50
CA THR A 116 4.02 -0.95 8.42
C THR A 116 2.91 -1.31 7.44
N VAL A 117 3.02 -2.47 6.78
CA VAL A 117 1.94 -3.08 6.00
C VAL A 117 1.27 -4.17 6.83
N LYS A 118 -0.04 -4.06 7.04
CA LYS A 118 -0.84 -5.02 7.82
C LYS A 118 -2.27 -5.10 7.29
N GLN A 119 -2.99 -6.13 7.70
CA GLN A 119 -4.43 -6.20 7.56
C GLN A 119 -5.08 -5.45 8.73
N LEU A 120 -5.95 -4.49 8.43
CA LEU A 120 -6.70 -3.77 9.45
C LEU A 120 -7.95 -4.56 9.83
N LEU A 121 -8.10 -4.85 11.12
CA LEU A 121 -9.32 -5.38 11.69
C LEU A 121 -9.95 -4.33 12.61
N GLN A 122 -11.24 -4.12 12.44
CA GLN A 122 -12.05 -3.32 13.35
C GLN A 122 -12.82 -4.29 14.25
N THR A 123 -12.58 -4.23 15.54
CA THR A 123 -13.22 -5.10 16.55
C THR A 123 -14.00 -4.25 17.57
N PRO A 124 -14.91 -4.83 18.36
CA PRO A 124 -15.58 -4.10 19.43
C PRO A 124 -14.61 -3.48 20.45
N ASP A 125 -13.43 -4.11 20.64
CA ASP A 125 -12.41 -3.68 21.59
C ASP A 125 -11.40 -2.69 20.98
N GLY A 126 -11.56 -2.31 19.71
CA GLY A 126 -10.67 -1.38 19.01
C GLY A 126 -10.11 -1.89 17.69
N GLN A 127 -9.04 -1.27 17.25
CA GLN A 127 -8.37 -1.62 15.99
C GLN A 127 -7.22 -2.61 16.25
N VAL A 128 -7.09 -3.56 15.33
CA VAL A 128 -6.01 -4.55 15.33
C VAL A 128 -5.31 -4.53 13.98
N LEU A 129 -4.00 -4.44 13.98
CA LEU A 129 -3.17 -4.61 12.80
C LEU A 129 -2.65 -6.05 12.78
N ARG A 130 -3.22 -6.87 11.90
CA ARG A 130 -2.91 -8.29 11.76
C ARG A 130 -1.82 -8.54 10.75
N ALA A 131 -0.81 -9.28 11.14
CA ALA A 131 0.13 -9.90 10.22
C ALA A 131 -0.50 -11.14 9.57
N ALA A 132 -0.11 -11.44 8.34
CA ALA A 132 -0.50 -12.67 7.65
C ALA A 132 0.67 -13.67 7.65
N HIS A 133 1.24 -13.90 8.82
CA HIS A 133 2.35 -14.83 9.02
C HIS A 133 2.38 -15.29 10.48
N PRO A 134 2.50 -16.62 10.76
CA PRO A 134 2.34 -17.15 12.11
C PRO A 134 3.44 -16.71 13.11
N ALA A 135 4.60 -16.27 12.61
CA ALA A 135 5.68 -15.79 13.48
C ALA A 135 5.47 -14.34 13.99
N TYR A 136 4.46 -13.63 13.46
CA TYR A 136 4.18 -12.24 13.84
C TYR A 136 2.86 -12.17 14.59
N PRO A 137 2.83 -11.67 15.82
CA PRO A 137 1.59 -11.51 16.58
C PRO A 137 0.72 -10.39 15.99
N ASP A 138 -0.57 -10.45 16.27
CA ASP A 138 -1.50 -9.35 16.03
C ASP A 138 -1.13 -8.17 16.94
N LEU A 139 -1.13 -6.96 16.37
CA LEU A 139 -0.87 -5.71 17.11
C LEU A 139 -2.21 -5.10 17.51
N HIS A 140 -2.58 -5.27 18.76
CA HIS A 140 -3.74 -4.60 19.37
C HIS A 140 -3.37 -3.16 19.69
N ILE A 141 -4.07 -2.21 19.08
CA ILE A 141 -3.74 -0.79 19.22
C ILE A 141 -4.27 -0.28 20.57
N LYS A 142 -3.36 0.22 21.39
CA LYS A 142 -3.67 0.79 22.71
C LYS A 142 -4.06 2.25 22.59
N PRO A 143 -4.84 2.80 23.55
CA PRO A 143 -5.27 4.20 23.53
C PRO A 143 -4.13 5.23 23.49
N GLU A 144 -2.96 4.89 24.04
CA GLU A 144 -1.79 5.75 24.07
C GLU A 144 -0.93 5.71 22.80
N GLN A 145 -1.20 4.77 21.89
CA GLN A 145 -0.46 4.64 20.63
C GLN A 145 -1.04 5.54 19.54
N ASP A 146 -0.16 6.17 18.79
CA ASP A 146 -0.54 6.99 17.63
C ASP A 146 -0.62 6.11 16.37
N LEU A 147 -1.86 5.75 16.01
CA LEU A 147 -2.14 5.03 14.77
C LEU A 147 -2.80 5.95 13.76
N SER A 148 -2.20 6.04 12.58
CA SER A 148 -2.86 6.61 11.40
C SER A 148 -2.77 5.65 10.21
N ILE A 149 -3.84 5.58 9.41
CA ILE A 149 -3.84 4.83 8.16
C ILE A 149 -3.41 5.76 7.05
N TRP A 150 -2.25 5.47 6.48
CA TRP A 150 -1.67 6.29 5.42
C TRP A 150 -2.33 6.05 4.06
N GLY A 151 -2.71 4.80 3.78
CA GLY A 151 -3.41 4.42 2.56
C GLY A 151 -3.80 2.95 2.53
N VAL A 152 -4.66 2.59 1.57
CA VAL A 152 -5.14 1.22 1.35
C VAL A 152 -4.35 0.59 0.21
N VAL A 153 -3.85 -0.62 0.40
CA VAL A 153 -3.18 -1.39 -0.65
C VAL A 153 -4.23 -1.95 -1.60
N SER A 154 -4.22 -1.51 -2.85
CA SER A 154 -5.13 -1.97 -3.89
C SER A 154 -4.58 -3.14 -4.69
N TRP A 155 -3.29 -3.17 -4.95
CA TRP A 155 -2.62 -4.21 -5.71
C TRP A 155 -1.24 -4.54 -5.13
N ASN A 156 -0.83 -5.78 -5.37
CA ASN A 156 0.54 -6.25 -5.16
C ASN A 156 1.12 -6.72 -6.50
N VAL A 157 2.29 -6.21 -6.85
CA VAL A 157 3.04 -6.62 -8.04
C VAL A 157 4.24 -7.42 -7.60
N HIS A 158 4.17 -8.72 -7.81
CA HIS A 158 5.20 -9.69 -7.46
C HIS A 158 6.03 -10.09 -8.68
N LYS A 159 7.35 -10.12 -8.51
CA LYS A 159 8.29 -10.63 -9.53
C LYS A 159 8.59 -12.10 -9.24
N LEU A 160 8.36 -12.97 -10.22
CA LEU A 160 8.69 -14.38 -10.17
C LEU A 160 10.20 -14.62 -10.27
#